data_394fb31b73a9d967fa5c9c7e39fbae30
#
_entry.id   394fb31b73a9d967fa5c9c7e39fbae30
#
_cell.length_a   1.000
_cell.length_b   1.000
_cell.length_c   1.000
_cell.angle_alpha   90.00
_cell.angle_beta   90.00
_cell.angle_gamma   90.00
#
_symmetry.space_group_name_H-M   'P 1'
#
loop_
_entity.id
_entity.type
_entity.pdbx_description
1 polymer ?
#
loop_
_entity_poly.entity_id
_entity_poly.type
_entity_poly.pdbx_seq_one_letter_code
_entity_poly.pdbx_strand_id
1 'polypeptide(L)'
;NGNLTQDLNKGIEDIQYNCLNLPRLIKFKDQSTITYTYAADGTKLRVEHKIGNSTTRTTYCSNVIYEDGTAKCLLTEEGYVSLDDREYHYYLKDHQGNNRVLVNKNGGVEEINHYYPFGGVFASEENVQPYKYNGKELDTKKGLNWYDYGARMYDAALGRFTTVDPSSEKYYPTSPYVYCGGNPINRID
;
A
#
# COMPACT_ATOMS: atom_id res chain seq x y z
N ASN A 1 10.75 -20.50 -2.68
CA ASN A 1 11.39 -19.18 -2.69
C ASN A 1 11.11 -18.38 -1.40
N GLY A 2 10.30 -18.89 -0.45
CA GLY A 2 9.95 -18.21 0.79
C GLY A 2 8.91 -17.08 0.66
N ASN A 3 8.32 -16.86 -0.50
CA ASN A 3 7.25 -15.88 -0.69
C ASN A 3 5.91 -16.43 -0.20
N LEU A 4 5.03 -15.57 0.30
CA LEU A 4 3.67 -15.94 0.70
C LEU A 4 2.89 -16.41 -0.54
N THR A 5 2.33 -17.59 -0.50
CA THR A 5 1.56 -18.15 -1.63
C THR A 5 0.06 -18.19 -1.39
N GLN A 6 -0.36 -18.20 -0.13
CA GLN A 6 -1.77 -18.26 0.28
C GLN A 6 -1.98 -17.51 1.59
N ASP A 7 -3.17 -16.94 1.78
CA ASP A 7 -3.65 -16.40 3.04
C ASP A 7 -5.14 -16.75 3.21
N LEU A 8 -5.41 -17.75 4.00
CA LEU A 8 -6.77 -18.26 4.20
C LEU A 8 -7.65 -17.26 4.99
N ASN A 9 -7.04 -16.44 5.83
CA ASN A 9 -7.77 -15.41 6.60
C ASN A 9 -8.29 -14.30 5.71
N LYS A 10 -7.52 -13.93 4.68
CA LYS A 10 -7.90 -12.94 3.67
C LYS A 10 -8.64 -13.58 2.47
N GLY A 11 -8.84 -14.89 2.50
CA GLY A 11 -9.46 -15.63 1.39
C GLY A 11 -8.59 -15.69 0.13
N ILE A 12 -7.28 -15.49 0.26
CA ILE A 12 -6.32 -15.58 -0.84
C ILE A 12 -5.99 -17.04 -1.09
N GLU A 13 -6.24 -17.49 -2.31
CA GLU A 13 -6.04 -18.88 -2.74
C GLU A 13 -4.70 -19.09 -3.45
N ASP A 14 -4.22 -18.08 -4.19
CA ASP A 14 -2.96 -18.16 -4.92
C ASP A 14 -2.34 -16.78 -5.09
N ILE A 15 -1.01 -16.69 -4.95
CA ILE A 15 -0.23 -15.49 -5.23
C ILE A 15 0.90 -15.85 -6.18
N GLN A 16 0.93 -15.22 -7.35
CA GLN A 16 1.98 -15.38 -8.34
C GLN A 16 2.92 -14.18 -8.30
N TYR A 17 4.21 -14.45 -8.40
CA TYR A 17 5.27 -13.45 -8.34
C TYR A 17 5.98 -13.31 -9.70
N ASN A 18 6.56 -12.14 -9.94
CA ASN A 18 7.48 -11.91 -11.05
C ASN A 18 8.94 -12.30 -10.67
N CYS A 19 9.88 -12.07 -11.58
CA CYS A 19 11.30 -12.37 -11.34
C CYS A 19 11.95 -11.50 -10.25
N LEU A 20 11.33 -10.39 -9.87
CA LEU A 20 11.77 -9.51 -8.78
C LEU A 20 11.14 -9.88 -7.42
N ASN A 21 10.42 -11.02 -7.32
CA ASN A 21 9.63 -11.41 -6.15
C ASN A 21 8.52 -10.42 -5.77
N LEU A 22 8.05 -9.59 -6.72
CA LEU A 22 6.89 -8.73 -6.54
C LEU A 22 5.61 -9.48 -6.95
N PRO A 23 4.50 -9.37 -6.20
CA PRO A 23 3.26 -10.06 -6.53
C PRO A 23 2.71 -9.53 -7.87
N ARG A 24 2.55 -10.43 -8.83
CA ARG A 24 1.98 -10.13 -10.14
C ARG A 24 0.47 -10.34 -10.18
N LEU A 25 0.00 -11.38 -9.50
CA LEU A 25 -1.40 -11.78 -9.48
C LEU A 25 -1.74 -12.33 -8.11
N ILE A 26 -2.82 -11.83 -7.52
CA ILE A 26 -3.44 -12.38 -6.31
C ILE A 26 -4.82 -12.89 -6.72
N LYS A 27 -5.11 -14.16 -6.42
CA LYS A 27 -6.42 -14.77 -6.63
C LYS A 27 -7.11 -15.06 -5.32
N PHE A 28 -8.37 -14.70 -5.25
CA PHE A 28 -9.24 -14.98 -4.11
C PHE A 28 -10.19 -16.17 -4.39
N LYS A 29 -10.67 -16.80 -3.34
CA LYS A 29 -11.60 -17.94 -3.41
C LYS A 29 -12.89 -17.67 -4.20
N ASP A 30 -13.35 -16.42 -4.23
CA ASP A 30 -14.54 -15.98 -4.96
C ASP A 30 -14.26 -15.59 -6.43
N GLN A 31 -13.11 -15.98 -6.96
CA GLN A 31 -12.62 -15.66 -8.31
C GLN A 31 -12.28 -14.19 -8.54
N SER A 32 -12.32 -13.34 -7.51
CA SER A 32 -11.79 -11.98 -7.59
C SER A 32 -10.27 -12.04 -7.79
N THR A 33 -9.72 -11.03 -8.47
CA THR A 33 -8.27 -10.96 -8.71
C THR A 33 -7.76 -9.54 -8.53
N ILE A 34 -6.51 -9.44 -8.06
CA ILE A 34 -5.73 -8.20 -8.10
C ILE A 34 -4.49 -8.49 -8.96
N THR A 35 -4.29 -7.69 -9.99
CA THR A 35 -3.18 -7.84 -10.93
C THR A 35 -2.31 -6.60 -10.90
N TYR A 36 -1.00 -6.78 -10.68
CA TYR A 36 -0.02 -5.70 -10.69
C TYR A 36 0.85 -5.77 -11.94
N THR A 37 1.17 -4.61 -12.48
CA THR A 37 2.12 -4.44 -13.59
C THR A 37 3.26 -3.56 -13.11
N TYR A 38 4.48 -4.02 -13.32
CA TYR A 38 5.70 -3.32 -12.92
C TYR A 38 6.59 -3.04 -14.12
N ALA A 39 7.40 -1.99 -14.03
CA ALA A 39 8.55 -1.77 -14.90
C ALA A 39 9.68 -2.77 -14.56
N ALA A 40 10.72 -2.79 -15.37
CA ALA A 40 11.85 -3.71 -15.17
C ALA A 40 12.65 -3.47 -13.87
N ASP A 41 12.60 -2.25 -13.35
CA ASP A 41 13.23 -1.85 -12.09
C ASP A 41 12.37 -2.13 -10.84
N GLY A 42 11.15 -2.66 -11.03
CA GLY A 42 10.19 -2.92 -9.96
C GLY A 42 9.23 -1.77 -9.66
N THR A 43 9.32 -0.65 -10.37
CA THR A 43 8.38 0.46 -10.21
C THR A 43 6.97 -0.01 -10.60
N LYS A 44 6.00 0.17 -9.71
CA LYS A 44 4.60 -0.16 -9.97
C LYS A 44 4.01 0.80 -10.99
N LEU A 45 3.52 0.26 -12.10
CA LEU A 45 2.90 1.03 -13.20
C LEU A 45 1.38 0.97 -13.17
N ARG A 46 0.83 -0.16 -12.72
CA ARG A 46 -0.62 -0.37 -12.71
C ARG A 46 -1.03 -1.40 -11.69
N VAL A 47 -2.19 -1.19 -11.10
CA VAL A 47 -2.96 -2.22 -10.39
C VAL A 47 -4.36 -2.32 -10.99
N GLU A 48 -4.84 -3.54 -11.19
CA GLU A 48 -6.18 -3.83 -11.67
C GLU A 48 -6.88 -4.72 -10.64
N HIS A 49 -8.01 -4.25 -10.12
CA HIS A 49 -8.86 -4.99 -9.20
C HIS A 49 -10.10 -5.48 -9.96
N LYS A 50 -10.23 -6.79 -10.12
CA LYS A 50 -11.44 -7.42 -10.66
C LYS A 50 -12.19 -8.08 -9.51
N ILE A 51 -13.31 -7.47 -9.10
CA ILE A 51 -14.15 -7.91 -7.98
C ILE A 51 -15.56 -8.15 -8.49
N GLY A 52 -15.97 -9.41 -8.56
CA GLY A 52 -17.21 -9.82 -9.21
C GLY A 52 -17.22 -9.37 -10.69
N ASN A 53 -18.21 -8.58 -11.06
CA ASN A 53 -18.34 -8.04 -12.43
C ASN A 53 -17.70 -6.66 -12.61
N SER A 54 -17.16 -6.07 -11.56
CA SER A 54 -16.51 -4.76 -11.61
C SER A 54 -15.01 -4.91 -11.81
N THR A 55 -14.44 -4.06 -12.65
CA THR A 55 -12.98 -3.94 -12.83
C THR A 55 -12.61 -2.48 -12.68
N THR A 56 -11.70 -2.19 -11.76
CA THR A 56 -11.12 -0.85 -11.57
C THR A 56 -9.62 -0.89 -11.84
N ARG A 57 -9.09 0.14 -12.47
CA ARG A 57 -7.67 0.25 -12.82
C ARG A 57 -7.08 1.52 -12.25
N THR A 58 -6.01 1.37 -11.49
CA THR A 58 -5.18 2.50 -11.09
C THR A 58 -3.87 2.43 -11.87
N THR A 59 -3.49 3.51 -12.55
CA THR A 59 -2.24 3.62 -13.32
C THR A 59 -1.41 4.74 -12.72
N TYR A 60 -0.12 4.47 -12.54
CA TYR A 60 0.85 5.37 -11.93
C TYR A 60 1.77 5.92 -13.01
N CYS A 61 1.77 7.23 -13.21
CA CYS A 61 2.64 7.92 -14.15
C CYS A 61 3.46 8.95 -13.36
N SER A 62 4.61 8.51 -12.84
CA SER A 62 5.38 9.28 -11.85
C SER A 62 4.51 9.64 -10.64
N ASN A 63 4.27 10.91 -10.40
CA ASN A 63 3.42 11.41 -9.32
C ASN A 63 1.95 11.68 -9.72
N VAL A 64 1.55 11.34 -10.95
CA VAL A 64 0.16 11.45 -11.40
C VAL A 64 -0.51 10.08 -11.33
N ILE A 65 -1.64 10.01 -10.65
CA ILE A 65 -2.45 8.80 -10.50
C ILE A 65 -3.69 8.91 -11.39
N TYR A 66 -3.91 7.87 -12.17
CA TYR A 66 -5.08 7.72 -13.04
C TYR A 66 -5.96 6.61 -12.52
N GLU A 67 -7.27 6.82 -12.53
CA GLU A 67 -8.27 5.77 -12.30
C GLU A 67 -9.10 5.60 -13.57
N ASP A 68 -9.17 4.36 -14.07
CA ASP A 68 -9.89 4.00 -15.30
C ASP A 68 -9.59 4.93 -16.49
N GLY A 69 -8.34 5.38 -16.60
CA GLY A 69 -7.84 6.25 -17.65
C GLY A 69 -8.06 7.75 -17.42
N THR A 70 -8.71 8.15 -16.32
CA THR A 70 -8.92 9.54 -15.96
C THR A 70 -7.88 9.94 -14.90
N ALA A 71 -7.17 11.06 -15.11
CA ALA A 71 -6.23 11.59 -14.12
C ALA A 71 -7.01 12.08 -12.89
N LYS A 72 -6.68 11.53 -11.72
CA LYS A 72 -7.39 11.77 -10.45
C LYS A 72 -6.64 12.69 -9.51
N CYS A 73 -5.37 12.42 -9.30
CA CYS A 73 -4.59 13.25 -8.39
C CYS A 73 -3.12 13.36 -8.84
N LEU A 74 -2.52 14.48 -8.44
CA LEU A 74 -1.10 14.76 -8.53
C LEU A 74 -0.52 14.71 -7.12
N LEU A 75 0.34 13.74 -6.85
CA LEU A 75 1.01 13.60 -5.56
C LEU A 75 2.10 14.66 -5.39
N THR A 76 2.21 15.20 -4.19
CA THR A 76 3.25 16.16 -3.77
C THR A 76 3.89 15.69 -2.46
N GLU A 77 4.97 16.32 -2.02
CA GLU A 77 5.61 15.97 -0.74
C GLU A 77 4.70 16.26 0.46
N GLU A 78 3.87 17.31 0.35
CA GLU A 78 3.00 17.78 1.41
C GLU A 78 1.57 17.19 1.38
N GLY A 79 1.23 16.44 0.31
CA GLY A 79 -0.12 15.91 0.13
C GLY A 79 -0.41 15.57 -1.32
N TYR A 80 -1.54 16.03 -1.83
CA TYR A 80 -1.89 15.86 -3.24
C TYR A 80 -2.79 16.99 -3.75
N VAL A 81 -2.84 17.14 -5.07
CA VAL A 81 -3.82 17.97 -5.76
C VAL A 81 -4.87 17.04 -6.38
N SER A 82 -6.11 17.16 -6.00
CA SER A 82 -7.23 16.53 -6.70
C SER A 82 -7.38 17.18 -8.07
N LEU A 83 -7.43 16.38 -9.14
CA LEU A 83 -7.55 16.89 -10.51
C LEU A 83 -9.01 17.01 -10.95
N ASP A 84 -9.95 16.44 -10.19
CA ASP A 84 -11.38 16.55 -10.44
C ASP A 84 -11.89 17.99 -10.15
N ASP A 85 -11.48 18.56 -9.02
CA ASP A 85 -11.88 19.90 -8.55
C ASP A 85 -10.73 20.92 -8.49
N ARG A 86 -9.49 20.48 -8.73
CA ARG A 86 -8.25 21.27 -8.65
C ARG A 86 -7.97 21.83 -7.26
N GLU A 87 -8.34 21.06 -6.24
CA GLU A 87 -8.14 21.44 -4.84
C GLU A 87 -6.87 20.79 -4.26
N TYR A 88 -6.21 21.53 -3.37
CA TYR A 88 -5.05 21.04 -2.61
C TYR A 88 -5.50 20.38 -1.33
N HIS A 89 -4.92 19.21 -1.06
CA HIS A 89 -5.09 18.44 0.16
C HIS A 89 -3.73 18.21 0.82
N TYR A 90 -3.64 18.46 2.12
CA TYR A 90 -2.38 18.44 2.85
C TYR A 90 -2.38 17.35 3.91
N TYR A 91 -1.26 16.63 4.02
CA TYR A 91 -1.03 15.63 5.05
C TYR A 91 -0.38 16.26 6.29
N LEU A 92 -1.01 16.13 7.44
CA LEU A 92 -0.36 16.34 8.72
C LEU A 92 0.24 15.01 9.18
N LYS A 93 1.55 14.94 9.15
CA LYS A 93 2.32 13.72 9.43
C LYS A 93 2.87 13.74 10.85
N ASP A 94 3.01 12.56 11.46
CA ASP A 94 3.79 12.42 12.67
C ASP A 94 5.30 12.24 12.38
N HIS A 95 6.09 12.05 13.43
CA HIS A 95 7.55 11.92 13.34
C HIS A 95 8.04 10.71 12.53
N GLN A 96 7.17 9.73 12.24
CA GLN A 96 7.46 8.57 11.41
C GLN A 96 6.96 8.73 9.95
N GLY A 97 6.39 9.88 9.61
CA GLY A 97 5.82 10.11 8.28
C GLY A 97 4.43 9.47 8.10
N ASN A 98 3.76 9.07 9.18
CA ASN A 98 2.40 8.56 9.12
C ASN A 98 1.43 9.71 8.82
N ASN A 99 0.58 9.55 7.81
CA ASN A 99 -0.48 10.52 7.51
C ASN A 99 -1.57 10.43 8.59
N ARG A 100 -1.51 11.34 9.56
CA ARG A 100 -2.43 11.37 10.71
C ARG A 100 -3.72 12.11 10.42
N VAL A 101 -3.62 13.23 9.71
CA VAL A 101 -4.78 14.04 9.34
C VAL A 101 -4.62 14.51 7.90
N LEU A 102 -5.71 14.46 7.15
CA LEU A 102 -5.85 15.10 5.86
C LEU A 102 -6.66 16.36 6.03
N VAL A 103 -6.17 17.47 5.50
CA VAL A 103 -6.88 18.75 5.51
C VAL A 103 -6.99 19.32 4.10
N ASN A 104 -8.09 19.99 3.80
CA ASN A 104 -8.24 20.73 2.54
C ASN A 104 -7.52 22.10 2.59
N LYS A 105 -7.51 22.79 1.47
CA LYS A 105 -6.88 24.12 1.35
C LYS A 105 -7.38 25.18 2.34
N ASN A 106 -8.58 25.01 2.91
CA ASN A 106 -9.18 25.94 3.87
C ASN A 106 -8.92 25.52 5.32
N GLY A 107 -8.16 24.44 5.55
CA GLY A 107 -7.89 23.86 6.87
C GLY A 107 -9.01 22.99 7.42
N GLY A 108 -10.02 22.68 6.61
CA GLY A 108 -11.06 21.71 6.99
C GLY A 108 -10.51 20.29 7.05
N VAL A 109 -10.75 19.57 8.14
CA VAL A 109 -10.35 18.19 8.32
C VAL A 109 -11.22 17.28 7.44
N GLU A 110 -10.59 16.43 6.63
CA GLU A 110 -11.25 15.49 5.71
C GLU A 110 -11.06 14.03 6.11
N GLU A 111 -9.97 13.74 6.82
CA GLU A 111 -9.68 12.38 7.26
C GLU A 111 -8.79 12.44 8.51
N ILE A 112 -9.06 11.55 9.47
CA ILE A 112 -8.22 11.33 10.65
C ILE A 112 -7.86 9.86 10.72
N ASN A 113 -6.57 9.54 10.88
CA ASN A 113 -6.08 8.18 10.97
C ASN A 113 -5.36 7.90 12.28
N HIS A 114 -5.70 6.78 12.91
CA HIS A 114 -5.01 6.24 14.05
C HIS A 114 -4.42 4.87 13.72
N TYR A 115 -3.17 4.64 14.14
CA TYR A 115 -2.44 3.43 13.81
C TYR A 115 -2.00 2.67 15.05
N TYR A 116 -2.08 1.35 14.98
CA TYR A 116 -1.31 0.48 15.86
C TYR A 116 0.20 0.61 15.56
N PRO A 117 1.09 0.24 16.49
CA PRO A 117 2.54 0.36 16.29
C PRO A 117 3.07 -0.22 14.98
N PHE A 118 2.50 -1.33 14.50
CA PHE A 118 2.85 -1.97 13.24
C PHE A 118 2.02 -1.46 12.04
N GLY A 119 1.38 -0.31 12.14
CA GLY A 119 0.72 0.36 11.03
C GLY A 119 -0.69 -0.12 10.69
N GLY A 120 -1.26 -1.05 11.47
CA GLY A 120 -2.67 -1.38 11.34
C GLY A 120 -3.53 -0.16 11.65
N VAL A 121 -4.46 0.20 10.76
CA VAL A 121 -5.43 1.28 11.00
C VAL A 121 -6.51 0.76 11.94
N PHE A 122 -6.71 1.39 13.11
CA PHE A 122 -7.74 0.98 14.07
C PHE A 122 -8.90 1.98 14.20
N ALA A 123 -8.69 3.22 13.76
CA ALA A 123 -9.74 4.22 13.64
C ALA A 123 -9.40 5.11 12.44
N SER A 124 -10.35 5.25 11.55
CA SER A 124 -10.30 6.19 10.44
C SER A 124 -11.70 6.77 10.31
N GLU A 125 -11.79 8.08 10.48
CA GLU A 125 -12.98 8.82 10.12
C GLU A 125 -12.84 9.15 8.64
N GLU A 126 -13.62 8.46 7.82
CA GLU A 126 -13.56 8.47 6.37
C GLU A 126 -12.28 7.81 5.81
N ASN A 127 -12.30 7.44 4.55
CA ASN A 127 -11.17 6.81 3.85
C ASN A 127 -11.04 7.46 2.47
N VAL A 128 -10.57 8.71 2.50
CA VAL A 128 -10.57 9.59 1.33
C VAL A 128 -9.42 9.26 0.36
N GLN A 129 -8.30 8.78 0.90
CA GLN A 129 -7.09 8.53 0.12
C GLN A 129 -6.31 7.30 0.65
N PRO A 130 -5.51 6.62 -0.20
CA PRO A 130 -4.85 5.36 0.16
C PRO A 130 -3.52 5.52 0.92
N TYR A 131 -2.89 6.70 0.93
CA TYR A 131 -1.57 6.89 1.53
C TYR A 131 -1.68 7.09 3.05
N LYS A 132 -1.22 6.10 3.83
CA LYS A 132 -1.47 6.01 5.28
C LYS A 132 -0.16 5.95 6.09
N TYR A 133 0.14 4.81 6.67
CA TYR A 133 1.30 4.56 7.53
C TYR A 133 2.61 4.72 6.77
N ASN A 134 3.56 5.48 7.33
CA ASN A 134 4.81 5.93 6.70
C ASN A 134 4.62 6.58 5.31
N GLY A 135 3.43 7.15 5.03
CA GLY A 135 3.09 7.68 3.72
C GLY A 135 2.97 6.63 2.62
N LYS A 136 2.94 5.34 2.96
CA LYS A 136 2.82 4.24 2.00
C LYS A 136 1.37 4.02 1.57
N GLU A 137 1.20 3.57 0.33
CA GLU A 137 -0.10 3.24 -0.23
C GLU A 137 -0.64 1.95 0.39
N LEU A 138 -1.84 2.01 0.96
CA LEU A 138 -2.58 0.89 1.52
C LEU A 138 -3.61 0.40 0.51
N ASP A 139 -3.45 -0.81 0.00
CA ASP A 139 -4.47 -1.47 -0.81
C ASP A 139 -5.49 -2.16 0.10
N THR A 140 -6.67 -1.55 0.24
CA THR A 140 -7.76 -2.08 1.06
C THR A 140 -8.75 -2.93 0.27
N LYS A 141 -8.61 -2.98 -1.06
CA LYS A 141 -9.56 -3.68 -1.92
C LYS A 141 -9.63 -5.15 -1.54
N LYS A 142 -10.85 -5.68 -1.50
CA LYS A 142 -11.11 -7.08 -1.14
C LYS A 142 -10.56 -7.51 0.24
N GLY A 143 -10.27 -6.54 1.13
CA GLY A 143 -9.70 -6.82 2.45
C GLY A 143 -8.22 -7.23 2.41
N LEU A 144 -7.51 -6.91 1.33
CA LEU A 144 -6.08 -7.19 1.20
C LEU A 144 -5.28 -6.54 2.32
N ASN A 145 -5.48 -5.24 2.54
CA ASN A 145 -4.86 -4.42 3.59
C ASN A 145 -3.32 -4.55 3.62
N TRP A 146 -2.69 -4.52 2.45
CA TRP A 146 -1.24 -4.51 2.32
C TRP A 146 -0.73 -3.12 1.97
N TYR A 147 0.39 -2.74 2.58
CA TYR A 147 1.14 -1.54 2.22
C TYR A 147 2.19 -1.84 1.16
N ASP A 148 2.29 -0.96 0.19
CA ASP A 148 3.32 -1.02 -0.85
C ASP A 148 4.59 -0.28 -0.40
N TYR A 149 5.65 -1.04 -0.08
CA TYR A 149 6.97 -0.50 0.24
C TYR A 149 7.93 -0.48 -0.97
N GLY A 150 7.40 -0.72 -2.18
CA GLY A 150 8.17 -0.77 -3.42
C GLY A 150 8.82 -2.14 -3.62
N ALA A 151 9.89 -2.44 -2.91
CA ALA A 151 10.59 -3.73 -3.02
C ALA A 151 9.80 -4.91 -2.44
N ARG A 152 8.90 -4.67 -1.51
CA ARG A 152 8.10 -5.70 -0.82
C ARG A 152 6.71 -5.17 -0.46
N MET A 153 5.74 -6.09 -0.37
CA MET A 153 4.43 -5.79 0.23
C MET A 153 4.47 -6.11 1.72
N TYR A 154 3.94 -5.21 2.53
CA TYR A 154 3.90 -5.31 3.97
C TYR A 154 2.48 -5.58 4.48
N ASP A 155 2.31 -6.58 5.32
CA ASP A 155 1.05 -6.91 5.99
C ASP A 155 1.09 -6.43 7.44
N ALA A 156 0.38 -5.33 7.73
CA ALA A 156 0.33 -4.74 9.06
C ALA A 156 -0.38 -5.64 10.09
N ALA A 157 -1.30 -6.50 9.67
CA ALA A 157 -1.98 -7.45 10.56
C ALA A 157 -1.03 -8.54 11.07
N LEU A 158 -0.03 -8.90 10.27
CA LEU A 158 1.01 -9.86 10.62
C LEU A 158 2.28 -9.19 11.16
N GLY A 159 2.44 -7.87 10.95
CA GLY A 159 3.62 -7.09 11.34
C GLY A 159 4.89 -7.50 10.56
N ARG A 160 4.75 -8.00 9.31
CA ARG A 160 5.87 -8.50 8.52
C ARG A 160 5.67 -8.33 7.02
N PHE A 161 6.75 -8.44 6.28
CA PHE A 161 6.72 -8.50 4.82
C PHE A 161 6.21 -9.85 4.29
N THR A 162 5.63 -9.84 3.10
CA THR A 162 5.06 -11.03 2.43
C THR A 162 6.12 -11.84 1.66
N THR A 163 7.30 -11.26 1.45
CA THR A 163 8.42 -11.87 0.73
C THR A 163 9.71 -11.76 1.51
N VAL A 164 10.68 -12.62 1.17
CA VAL A 164 12.03 -12.63 1.75
C VAL A 164 12.74 -11.32 1.40
N ASP A 165 13.47 -10.77 2.35
CA ASP A 165 14.33 -9.61 2.14
C ASP A 165 15.46 -9.97 1.14
N PRO A 166 15.58 -9.22 0.02
CA PRO A 166 16.69 -9.42 -0.91
C PRO A 166 18.09 -9.29 -0.26
N SER A 167 18.18 -8.59 0.87
CA SER A 167 19.42 -8.41 1.64
C SER A 167 19.52 -9.32 2.87
N SER A 168 18.65 -10.32 3.02
CA SER A 168 18.57 -11.18 4.21
C SER A 168 19.90 -11.86 4.56
N GLU A 169 20.73 -12.18 3.59
CA GLU A 169 22.06 -12.76 3.81
C GLU A 169 23.03 -11.83 4.58
N LYS A 170 22.72 -10.54 4.66
CA LYS A 170 23.52 -9.56 5.43
C LYS A 170 23.09 -9.48 6.89
N TYR A 171 21.93 -10.03 7.23
CA TYR A 171 21.27 -9.85 8.53
C TYR A 171 20.86 -11.18 9.18
N TYR A 172 21.76 -12.16 9.22
CA TYR A 172 21.53 -13.51 9.76
C TYR A 172 20.82 -13.61 11.11
N PRO A 173 20.98 -12.67 12.07
CA PRO A 173 20.32 -12.75 13.37
C PRO A 173 18.81 -12.42 13.32
N THR A 174 18.32 -11.91 12.19
CA THR A 174 16.94 -11.45 12.08
C THR A 174 16.13 -12.28 11.08
N SER A 175 14.81 -12.35 11.28
CA SER A 175 13.94 -12.98 10.31
C SER A 175 14.01 -12.25 8.96
N PRO A 176 14.05 -12.96 7.81
CA PRO A 176 14.04 -12.32 6.50
C PRO A 176 12.73 -11.60 6.17
N TYR A 177 11.71 -11.73 6.99
CA TYR A 177 10.41 -11.05 6.84
C TYR A 177 10.22 -9.91 7.83
N VAL A 178 11.19 -9.66 8.71
CA VAL A 178 11.03 -8.70 9.79
C VAL A 178 10.82 -7.28 9.26
N TYR A 179 9.90 -6.56 9.91
CA TYR A 179 9.69 -5.14 9.69
C TYR A 179 10.35 -4.33 10.80
N CYS A 180 11.16 -3.33 10.44
CA CYS A 180 11.85 -2.41 11.37
C CYS A 180 12.61 -3.10 12.50
N GLY A 181 13.11 -4.36 12.30
CA GLY A 181 13.77 -5.13 13.34
C GLY A 181 12.87 -5.47 14.54
N GLY A 182 11.54 -5.48 14.35
CA GLY A 182 10.55 -5.68 15.43
C GLY A 182 10.33 -4.46 16.33
N ASN A 183 10.83 -3.29 15.95
CA ASN A 183 10.71 -2.05 16.73
C ASN A 183 10.22 -0.87 15.88
N PRO A 184 8.98 -0.92 15.35
CA PRO A 184 8.45 0.07 14.43
C PRO A 184 8.18 1.44 15.06
N ILE A 185 8.17 1.55 16.40
CA ILE A 185 8.01 2.83 17.10
C ILE A 185 9.27 3.71 16.94
N ASN A 186 10.46 3.08 16.93
CA ASN A 186 11.73 3.79 16.91
C ASN A 186 12.49 3.64 15.58
N ARG A 187 11.92 2.94 14.61
CA ARG A 187 12.55 2.66 13.31
C ARG A 187 11.53 2.78 12.18
N ILE A 188 12.02 3.20 11.04
CA ILE A 188 11.30 3.23 9.76
C ILE A 188 12.05 2.33 8.79
N ASP A 189 11.35 1.62 7.92
CA ASP A 189 11.92 0.76 6.88
C ASP A 189 12.24 1.56 5.62
#